data_8b341bd9aacb8b02ae0a082088605bd1
#
_entry.id   8b341bd9aacb8b02ae0a082088605bd1
#
_cell.length_a   1.000
_cell.length_b   1.000
_cell.length_c   1.000
_cell.angle_alpha   90.00
_cell.angle_beta   90.00
_cell.angle_gamma   90.00
#
_symmetry.space_group_name_H-M   'P 1'
#
loop_
_entity.id
_entity.type
_entity.pdbx_description
1 polymer ?
#
loop_
_entity_poly.entity_id
_entity_poly.type
_entity_poly.pdbx_seq_one_letter_code
_entity_poly.pdbx_strand_id
1 'polypeptide(L)' 'MAKNVVITGATSGIGEAIARAYLEQGENVVLTGRRTARLETLKSEFAETFPNQTVWTFPLDV' A
#
# COMPACT_ATOMS: atom_id res chain seq x y z
N MET A 1 15.86 3.47 9.85
CA MET A 1 15.18 4.37 8.93
C MET A 1 14.15 3.58 8.12
N ALA A 2 12.98 4.18 7.90
CA ALA A 2 11.93 3.52 7.14
C ALA A 2 12.30 3.44 5.66
N LYS A 3 11.97 2.34 5.03
CA LYS A 3 12.16 2.15 3.59
C LYS A 3 10.87 2.48 2.87
N ASN A 4 10.98 2.77 1.59
CA ASN A 4 9.83 2.94 0.71
C ASN A 4 9.71 1.70 -0.15
N VAL A 5 8.71 0.88 0.10
CA VAL A 5 8.55 -0.42 -0.53
C VAL A 5 7.46 -0.34 -1.58
N VAL A 6 7.76 -0.71 -2.81
CA VAL A 6 6.79 -0.71 -3.91
C VAL A 6 6.11 -2.08 -3.96
N ILE A 7 4.79 -2.09 -3.85
CA ILE A 7 3.99 -3.30 -3.88
C ILE A 7 3.21 -3.35 -5.19
N THR A 8 3.59 -4.24 -6.09
CA THR A 8 2.84 -4.43 -7.34
C THR A 8 1.68 -5.37 -7.10
N GLY A 9 0.56 -5.12 -7.78
CA GLY A 9 -0.63 -5.93 -7.60
C GLY A 9 -1.25 -5.78 -6.21
N ALA A 10 -1.15 -4.58 -5.62
CA ALA A 10 -1.62 -4.33 -4.26
C ALA A 10 -3.13 -4.52 -4.09
N THR A 11 -3.89 -4.54 -5.20
CA THR A 11 -5.34 -4.76 -5.14
C THR A 11 -5.72 -6.22 -5.01
N SER A 12 -4.76 -7.15 -5.13
CA SER A 12 -5.01 -8.57 -4.85
C SER A 12 -4.90 -8.81 -3.34
N GLY A 13 -5.49 -9.90 -2.86
CA GLY A 13 -5.39 -10.24 -1.45
C GLY A 13 -3.96 -10.48 -1.00
N ILE A 14 -3.13 -11.08 -1.87
CA ILE A 14 -1.73 -11.34 -1.55
C ILE A 14 -0.94 -10.03 -1.47
N GLY A 15 -1.15 -9.12 -2.43
CA GLY A 15 -0.47 -7.82 -2.43
C GLY A 15 -0.85 -6.98 -1.22
N GLU A 16 -2.12 -7.00 -0.85
CA GLU A 16 -2.58 -6.29 0.34
C GLU A 16 -1.91 -6.83 1.61
N ALA A 17 -1.82 -8.14 1.74
CA ALA A 17 -1.20 -8.77 2.91
C ALA A 17 0.29 -8.42 3.00
N ILE A 18 0.98 -8.38 1.86
CA ILE A 18 2.39 -8.00 1.83
C ILE A 18 2.56 -6.54 2.27
N ALA A 19 1.72 -5.65 1.75
CA ALA A 19 1.78 -4.24 2.12
C ALA A 19 1.57 -4.05 3.62
N ARG A 20 0.57 -4.73 4.18
CA ARG A 20 0.30 -4.66 5.61
C ARG A 20 1.49 -5.14 6.43
N ALA A 21 2.13 -6.22 6.01
CA ALA A 21 3.28 -6.77 6.72
C ALA A 21 4.43 -5.76 6.79
N TYR A 22 4.71 -5.05 5.68
CA TYR A 22 5.75 -4.01 5.69
C TYR A 22 5.35 -2.82 6.56
N LEU A 23 4.09 -2.41 6.51
CA LEU A 23 3.63 -1.31 7.36
C LEU A 23 3.74 -1.66 8.84
N GLU A 24 3.47 -2.91 9.21
CA GLU A 24 3.61 -3.36 10.59
C GLU A 24 5.06 -3.33 11.06
N GLN A 25 6.01 -3.39 10.14
CA GLN A 25 7.43 -3.27 10.45
C GLN A 25 7.92 -1.83 10.48
N GLY A 26 7.03 -0.87 10.27
CA GLY A 26 7.40 0.54 10.28
C GLY A 26 7.84 1.10 8.94
N GLU A 27 7.68 0.35 7.85
CA GLU A 27 8.08 0.81 6.54
C GLU A 27 6.98 1.60 5.86
N ASN A 28 7.34 2.41 4.86
CA ASN A 28 6.38 3.10 4.01
C ASN A 28 6.14 2.26 2.76
N VAL A 29 4.95 2.38 2.16
CA VAL A 29 4.63 1.57 0.99
C VAL A 29 4.07 2.43 -0.15
N VAL A 30 4.36 2.00 -1.37
CA VAL A 30 3.77 2.55 -2.59
C VAL A 30 2.91 1.43 -3.18
N LEU A 31 1.61 1.65 -3.23
CA LEU A 31 0.66 0.66 -3.73
C LEU A 31 0.42 0.88 -5.22
N THR A 32 0.65 -0.13 -6.02
CA THR A 32 0.38 -0.06 -7.46
C THR A 32 -0.63 -1.14 -7.84
N GLY A 33 -1.42 -0.86 -8.86
CA GLY A 33 -2.42 -1.79 -9.36
C GLY A 33 -3.30 -1.10 -10.37
N ARG A 34 -4.19 -1.87 -10.99
CA ARG A 34 -5.07 -1.35 -12.03
C ARG A 34 -6.38 -0.76 -11.51
N ARG A 35 -6.77 -1.12 -10.30
CA ARG A 35 -8.07 -0.70 -9.74
C ARG A 35 -7.89 0.53 -8.87
N THR A 36 -8.07 1.69 -9.46
CA THR A 36 -7.86 2.97 -8.75
C THR A 36 -8.72 3.08 -7.50
N ALA A 37 -10.01 2.73 -7.61
CA ALA A 37 -10.92 2.81 -6.47
C ALA A 37 -10.45 1.92 -5.31
N ARG A 38 -9.96 0.71 -5.62
CA ARG A 38 -9.46 -0.19 -4.59
C ARG A 38 -8.17 0.35 -3.95
N LEU A 39 -7.29 0.95 -4.76
CA LEU A 39 -6.08 1.57 -4.23
C LEU A 39 -6.40 2.68 -3.24
N GLU A 40 -7.38 3.53 -3.57
CA GLU A 40 -7.78 4.62 -2.68
C GLU A 40 -8.38 4.09 -1.39
N THR A 41 -9.18 3.03 -1.48
CA THR A 41 -9.75 2.39 -0.29
C THR A 41 -8.65 1.85 0.62
N LEU A 42 -7.68 1.15 0.04
CA LEU A 42 -6.55 0.61 0.81
C LEU A 42 -5.71 1.72 1.44
N LYS A 43 -5.46 2.79 0.70
CA LYS A 43 -4.73 3.93 1.22
C LYS A 43 -5.42 4.50 2.45
N SER A 44 -6.74 4.68 2.38
CA SER A 44 -7.50 5.22 3.52
C SER A 44 -7.44 4.29 4.72
N GLU A 45 -7.63 2.99 4.51
CA GLU A 45 -7.58 2.01 5.58
C GLU A 45 -6.21 1.97 6.25
N PHE A 46 -5.15 1.95 5.45
CA PHE A 46 -3.79 1.90 5.98
C PHE A 46 -3.41 3.21 6.67
N ALA A 47 -3.89 4.35 6.18
CA ALA A 47 -3.62 5.62 6.83
C ALA A 47 -4.23 5.67 8.23
N GLU A 48 -5.39 5.08 8.43
CA GLU A 48 -6.01 5.01 9.76
C GLU A 48 -5.27 4.05 10.68
N THR A 49 -4.86 2.91 10.15
CA THR A 49 -4.20 1.87 10.95
C THR A 49 -2.74 2.20 11.25
N PHE A 50 -2.06 2.85 10.30
CA PHE A 50 -0.64 3.16 10.41
C PHE A 50 -0.41 4.67 10.21
N PRO A 51 -0.86 5.52 11.14
CA PRO A 51 -0.82 6.97 10.94
C PRO A 51 0.59 7.57 10.91
N ASN A 52 1.59 6.84 11.36
CA ASN A 52 2.96 7.33 11.38
C ASN A 52 3.74 6.99 10.12
N GLN A 53 3.12 6.26 9.20
CA GLN A 53 3.78 5.86 7.95
C GLN A 53 3.07 6.50 6.76
N THR A 54 3.78 6.56 5.65
CA THR A 54 3.24 7.13 4.43
C THR A 54 2.84 6.02 3.47
N VAL A 55 1.66 6.17 2.89
CA VAL A 55 1.15 5.25 1.87
C VAL A 55 0.86 6.07 0.62
N TRP A 56 1.54 5.73 -0.47
CA TRP A 56 1.28 6.35 -1.78
C TRP A 56 0.54 5.35 -2.64
N THR A 57 -0.28 5.86 -3.56
CA THR A 57 -0.92 5.02 -4.56
C THR A 57 -0.48 5.48 -5.94
N PHE A 58 -0.25 4.51 -6.81
CA PHE A 58 0.20 4.78 -8.17
C PHE A 58 -0.54 3.83 -9.12
N PRO A 59 -1.65 4.28 -9.72
CA PRO A 59 -2.37 3.42 -10.65
C PRO A 59 -1.51 3.08 -11.86
N LEU A 60 -1.38 1.79 -12.13
CA LEU A 60 -0.63 1.30 -13.29
C LEU A 60 -1.53 0.38 -14.08
N ASP A 61 -1.74 0.74 -15.34
CA ASP A 61 -2.46 -0.08 -16.28
C ASP A 61 -1.45 -0.65 -17.27
N VAL A 62 -1.17 -1.92 -17.10
CA VAL A 62 -0.14 -2.59 -17.89
C VAL A 62 -0.80 -3.46 -18.95
#